data_bd3344d5f071e28e8cac40844c3ea14c
#
_entry.id   bd3344d5f071e28e8cac40844c3ea14c
#
_cell.length_a   1.000
_cell.length_b   1.000
_cell.length_c   1.000
_cell.angle_alpha   90.00
_cell.angle_beta   90.00
_cell.angle_gamma   90.00
#
_symmetry.space_group_name_H-M   'P 1'
#
loop_
_entity.id
_entity.type
_entity.pdbx_description
1 polymer ?
#
loop_
_entity_poly.entity_id
_entity_poly.type
_entity_poly.pdbx_seq_one_letter_code
_entity_poly.pdbx_strand_id
1 'polypeptide(L)'
;MAKQRAVTDILRQYHPVPDRFDELGSMGSGPKSHWRPLLKQLNLESVDSLNIRAQAVSNAIAEDGVTYNVYEDPRGDSRPWEVDLLPLVLGADEWQWLSKAVAQRAELLDSVLGDLYGEQSLLKEGLMPPALVYGQAGFQWPCQGIEPAGGRFLHLYAVDLARAPDGG
;
A
#
# COMPACT_ATOMS: atom_id res chain seq x y z
N MET A 1 -10.39 6.28 -34.12
CA MET A 1 -9.15 5.61 -34.59
C MET A 1 -7.87 6.33 -34.17
N ALA A 2 -7.73 7.66 -34.19
CA ALA A 2 -6.52 8.36 -33.74
C ALA A 2 -6.15 8.15 -32.26
N LYS A 3 -7.13 8.14 -31.35
CA LYS A 3 -6.94 7.99 -29.91
C LYS A 3 -6.38 6.64 -29.48
N GLN A 4 -6.65 5.59 -30.22
CA GLN A 4 -6.15 4.24 -29.93
C GLN A 4 -4.69 4.08 -30.38
N ARG A 5 -4.23 4.88 -31.35
CA ARG A 5 -2.84 4.92 -31.79
C ARG A 5 -1.91 5.56 -30.75
N ALA A 6 -2.33 6.61 -30.05
CA ALA A 6 -1.49 7.35 -29.11
C ALA A 6 -1.10 6.54 -27.86
N VAL A 7 -2.04 5.82 -27.25
CA VAL A 7 -1.74 4.89 -26.14
C VAL A 7 -0.79 3.79 -26.58
N THR A 8 -0.92 3.31 -27.83
CA THR A 8 -0.04 2.30 -28.40
C THR A 8 1.40 2.82 -28.55
N ASP A 9 1.59 4.10 -28.86
CA ASP A 9 2.92 4.68 -29.09
C ASP A 9 3.66 4.91 -27.78
N ILE A 10 3.00 5.31 -26.69
CA ILE A 10 3.60 5.39 -25.34
C ILE A 10 4.01 4.00 -24.85
N LEU A 11 3.13 3.00 -25.00
CA LEU A 11 3.43 1.63 -24.59
C LEU A 11 4.57 0.98 -25.40
N ARG A 12 4.79 1.43 -26.64
CA ARG A 12 5.95 0.98 -27.45
C ARG A 12 7.28 1.49 -26.92
N GLN A 13 7.28 2.64 -26.25
CA GLN A 13 8.49 3.22 -25.62
C GLN A 13 8.70 2.69 -24.19
N TYR A 14 7.73 1.95 -23.66
CA TYR A 14 7.83 1.34 -22.34
C TYR A 14 8.78 0.14 -22.37
N HIS A 15 9.76 0.16 -21.52
CA HIS A 15 10.72 -0.93 -21.33
C HIS A 15 10.63 -1.42 -19.88
N PRO A 16 10.24 -2.68 -19.64
CA PRO A 16 10.28 -3.26 -18.31
C PRO A 16 11.68 -3.22 -17.73
N VAL A 17 11.79 -3.01 -16.43
CA VAL A 17 13.06 -3.10 -15.72
C VAL A 17 13.47 -4.57 -15.68
N PRO A 18 14.70 -4.92 -16.12
CA PRO A 18 15.18 -6.30 -16.06
C PRO A 18 15.14 -6.85 -14.63
N ASP A 19 14.92 -8.15 -14.51
CA ASP A 19 14.91 -8.89 -13.25
C ASP A 19 13.90 -8.37 -12.21
N ARG A 20 12.85 -7.71 -12.67
CA ARG A 20 11.71 -7.27 -11.83
C ARG A 20 10.39 -7.67 -12.43
N PHE A 21 9.44 -7.95 -11.56
CA PHE A 21 8.07 -8.18 -12.01
C PHE A 21 7.49 -6.91 -12.63
N ASP A 22 6.91 -7.06 -13.82
CA ASP A 22 6.26 -5.94 -14.51
C ASP A 22 4.76 -5.95 -14.24
N GLU A 23 4.29 -4.91 -13.55
CA GLU A 23 2.88 -4.76 -13.19
C GLU A 23 2.01 -4.44 -14.42
N LEU A 24 2.55 -3.71 -15.38
CA LEU A 24 1.79 -3.33 -16.57
C LEU A 24 1.57 -4.49 -17.53
N GLY A 25 2.60 -5.30 -17.77
CA GLY A 25 2.54 -6.45 -18.68
C GLY A 25 3.89 -6.82 -19.25
N SER A 26 3.95 -7.94 -19.98
CA SER A 26 5.18 -8.40 -20.60
C SER A 26 5.39 -7.73 -21.96
N MET A 27 6.65 -7.54 -22.34
CA MET A 27 7.02 -7.11 -23.70
C MET A 27 6.38 -8.02 -24.76
N GLY A 28 5.66 -7.41 -25.70
CA GLY A 28 5.00 -8.12 -26.81
C GLY A 28 3.55 -8.57 -26.52
N SER A 29 3.13 -8.67 -25.26
CA SER A 29 1.75 -9.09 -24.91
C SER A 29 0.80 -7.90 -24.67
N GLY A 30 1.35 -6.69 -24.56
CA GLY A 30 0.60 -5.49 -24.19
C GLY A 30 0.16 -5.48 -22.72
N PRO A 31 -0.57 -4.44 -22.29
CA PRO A 31 -0.97 -4.30 -20.89
C PRO A 31 -1.94 -5.40 -20.47
N LYS A 32 -1.77 -5.87 -19.22
CA LYS A 32 -2.68 -6.81 -18.56
C LYS A 32 -4.12 -6.27 -18.60
N SER A 33 -5.10 -7.15 -18.56
CA SER A 33 -6.51 -6.81 -18.78
C SER A 33 -7.03 -5.74 -17.81
N HIS A 34 -6.63 -5.78 -16.55
CA HIS A 34 -7.06 -4.84 -15.51
C HIS A 34 -6.48 -3.43 -15.67
N TRP A 35 -5.38 -3.25 -16.41
CA TRP A 35 -4.83 -1.93 -16.74
C TRP A 35 -5.58 -1.21 -17.87
N ARG A 36 -6.21 -1.96 -18.76
CA ARG A 36 -6.85 -1.39 -19.98
C ARG A 36 -7.89 -0.32 -19.71
N PRO A 37 -8.80 -0.45 -18.70
CA PRO A 37 -9.77 0.59 -18.39
C PRO A 37 -9.12 1.91 -17.97
N LEU A 38 -8.11 1.86 -17.10
CA LEU A 38 -7.37 3.04 -16.65
C LEU A 38 -6.65 3.73 -17.82
N LEU A 39 -5.90 2.97 -18.60
CA LEU A 39 -5.17 3.50 -19.76
C LEU A 39 -6.12 4.14 -20.78
N LYS A 40 -7.32 3.56 -20.98
CA LYS A 40 -8.35 4.13 -21.85
C LYS A 40 -8.88 5.46 -21.31
N GLN A 41 -9.13 5.57 -20.01
CA GLN A 41 -9.62 6.79 -19.36
C GLN A 41 -8.59 7.90 -19.36
N LEU A 42 -7.33 7.56 -19.07
CA LEU A 42 -6.24 8.53 -19.06
C LEU A 42 -6.00 9.18 -20.41
N ASN A 43 -6.42 8.54 -21.51
CA ASN A 43 -6.30 9.05 -22.88
C ASN A 43 -4.92 9.69 -23.14
N LEU A 44 -3.87 8.90 -22.85
CA LEU A 44 -2.49 9.36 -22.95
C LEU A 44 -2.13 9.59 -24.43
N GLU A 45 -1.93 10.85 -24.80
CA GLU A 45 -1.64 11.25 -26.17
C GLU A 45 -0.14 11.26 -26.45
N SER A 46 0.67 11.61 -25.43
CA SER A 46 2.12 11.65 -25.51
C SER A 46 2.74 11.62 -24.11
N VAL A 47 4.06 11.39 -24.04
CA VAL A 47 4.83 11.53 -22.78
C VAL A 47 4.76 12.97 -22.27
N ASP A 48 4.76 13.96 -23.17
CA ASP A 48 4.62 15.37 -22.77
C ASP A 48 3.28 15.66 -22.11
N SER A 49 2.19 15.03 -22.58
CA SER A 49 0.88 15.18 -21.95
C SER A 49 0.84 14.58 -20.54
N LEU A 50 1.57 13.50 -20.28
CA LEU A 50 1.76 12.94 -18.94
C LEU A 50 2.51 13.92 -18.03
N ASN A 51 3.62 14.47 -18.52
CA ASN A 51 4.44 15.40 -17.75
C ASN A 51 3.64 16.67 -17.38
N ILE A 52 2.86 17.20 -18.32
CA ILE A 52 1.98 18.36 -18.06
C ILE A 52 0.95 18.02 -16.96
N ARG A 53 0.34 16.83 -16.99
CA ARG A 53 -0.62 16.40 -15.97
C ARG A 53 0.06 16.17 -14.62
N ALA A 54 1.25 15.56 -14.60
CA ALA A 54 2.03 15.37 -13.38
C ALA A 54 2.32 16.72 -12.70
N GLN A 55 2.76 17.70 -13.49
CA GLN A 55 3.01 19.04 -12.97
C GLN A 55 1.73 19.70 -12.46
N ALA A 56 0.61 19.55 -13.15
CA ALA A 56 -0.67 20.11 -12.71
C ALA A 56 -1.13 19.49 -11.38
N VAL A 57 -0.98 18.17 -11.19
CA VAL A 57 -1.28 17.49 -9.93
C VAL A 57 -0.37 17.97 -8.81
N SER A 58 0.94 18.07 -9.07
CA SER A 58 1.92 18.56 -8.09
C SER A 58 1.61 19.99 -7.66
N ASN A 59 1.26 20.86 -8.61
CA ASN A 59 0.88 22.24 -8.31
C ASN A 59 -0.40 22.31 -7.47
N ALA A 60 -1.42 21.53 -7.80
CA ALA A 60 -2.67 21.48 -7.04
C ALA A 60 -2.45 21.03 -5.59
N ILE A 61 -1.63 19.99 -5.38
CA ILE A 61 -1.26 19.50 -4.04
C ILE A 61 -0.52 20.60 -3.25
N ALA A 62 0.40 21.31 -3.90
CA ALA A 62 1.13 22.40 -3.27
C ALA A 62 0.22 23.59 -2.93
N GLU A 63 -0.72 23.94 -3.82
CA GLU A 63 -1.70 25.01 -3.61
C GLU A 63 -2.67 24.67 -2.47
N ASP A 64 -3.10 23.42 -2.37
CA ASP A 64 -3.96 22.93 -1.30
C ASP A 64 -3.21 22.77 0.05
N GLY A 65 -1.89 22.96 0.05
CA GLY A 65 -1.06 22.86 1.25
C GLY A 65 -1.00 21.45 1.84
N VAL A 66 -1.24 20.43 1.03
CA VAL A 66 -1.18 19.02 1.48
C VAL A 66 0.28 18.60 1.61
N THR A 67 0.76 18.56 2.83
CA THR A 67 2.14 18.19 3.17
C THR A 67 2.17 17.09 4.21
N TYR A 68 3.28 16.39 4.31
CA TYR A 68 3.55 15.52 5.44
C TYR A 68 4.82 15.96 6.17
N ASN A 69 4.77 15.89 7.48
CA ASN A 69 5.95 16.18 8.31
C ASN A 69 6.79 14.92 8.44
N VAL A 70 8.04 15.00 8.02
CA VAL A 70 9.02 13.98 8.37
C VAL A 70 9.50 14.29 9.78
N TYR A 71 8.89 13.64 10.78
CA TYR A 71 9.37 13.69 12.17
C TYR A 71 10.81 13.18 12.15
N GLU A 72 11.76 13.99 12.59
CA GLU A 72 13.20 13.69 12.60
C GLU A 72 14.00 14.13 11.35
N ASP A 73 13.42 14.81 10.36
CA ASP A 73 14.24 15.46 9.36
C ASP A 73 14.93 16.69 9.98
N PRO A 74 16.30 16.70 10.08
CA PRO A 74 17.02 17.83 10.65
C PRO A 74 16.76 19.16 9.92
N ARG A 75 16.22 19.13 8.72
CA ARG A 75 15.88 20.30 7.92
C ARG A 75 14.51 20.86 8.24
N GLY A 76 13.67 20.14 8.98
CA GLY A 76 12.36 20.60 9.41
C GLY A 76 11.37 20.95 8.28
N ASP A 77 11.70 20.60 7.04
CA ASP A 77 10.90 20.97 5.89
C ASP A 77 9.68 20.06 5.75
N SER A 78 8.50 20.65 5.70
CA SER A 78 7.31 19.95 5.28
C SER A 78 7.43 19.64 3.79
N ARG A 79 7.32 18.36 3.41
CA ARG A 79 7.35 17.96 2.00
C ARG A 79 5.94 17.92 1.44
N PRO A 80 5.71 18.44 0.22
CA PRO A 80 4.43 18.21 -0.46
C PRO A 80 4.17 16.73 -0.60
N TRP A 81 2.91 16.34 -0.47
CA TRP A 81 2.51 14.96 -0.75
C TRP A 81 2.71 14.66 -2.24
N GLU A 82 3.32 13.54 -2.55
CA GLU A 82 3.52 13.09 -3.94
C GLU A 82 2.44 12.08 -4.33
N VAL A 83 1.85 12.28 -5.50
CA VAL A 83 0.84 11.37 -6.06
C VAL A 83 1.26 10.94 -7.45
N ASP A 84 1.32 9.63 -7.63
CA ASP A 84 1.57 9.03 -8.93
C ASP A 84 0.37 9.16 -9.86
N LEU A 85 0.61 9.61 -11.09
CA LEU A 85 -0.42 9.64 -12.13
C LEU A 85 -0.85 8.24 -12.59
N LEU A 86 0.04 7.29 -12.49
CA LEU A 86 -0.18 5.89 -12.82
C LEU A 86 -0.14 5.07 -11.53
N PRO A 87 -1.25 4.99 -10.78
CA PRO A 87 -1.29 4.21 -9.55
C PRO A 87 -1.12 2.73 -9.85
N LEU A 88 -0.64 1.97 -8.87
CA LEU A 88 -0.63 0.52 -8.95
C LEU A 88 -2.06 -0.01 -9.12
N VAL A 89 -2.31 -0.72 -10.22
CA VAL A 89 -3.61 -1.32 -10.51
C VAL A 89 -3.56 -2.80 -10.20
N LEU A 90 -4.30 -3.21 -9.17
CA LEU A 90 -4.48 -4.61 -8.82
C LEU A 90 -5.66 -5.22 -9.56
N GLY A 91 -5.50 -6.44 -10.06
CA GLY A 91 -6.59 -7.23 -10.62
C GLY A 91 -7.58 -7.65 -9.53
N ALA A 92 -8.86 -7.84 -9.90
CA ALA A 92 -9.90 -8.21 -8.93
C ALA A 92 -9.59 -9.53 -8.20
N ASP A 93 -9.10 -10.54 -8.91
CA ASP A 93 -8.76 -11.84 -8.32
C ASP A 93 -7.56 -11.73 -7.37
N GLU A 94 -6.55 -10.96 -7.76
CA GLU A 94 -5.38 -10.68 -6.92
C GLU A 94 -5.79 -9.91 -5.66
N TRP A 95 -6.60 -8.87 -5.80
CA TRP A 95 -7.14 -8.15 -4.65
C TRP A 95 -7.96 -9.03 -3.72
N GLN A 96 -8.79 -9.91 -4.27
CA GLN A 96 -9.58 -10.84 -3.46
C GLN A 96 -8.70 -11.79 -2.64
N TRP A 97 -7.62 -12.29 -3.23
CA TRP A 97 -6.66 -13.13 -2.50
C TRP A 97 -5.91 -12.32 -1.44
N LEU A 98 -5.36 -11.17 -1.83
CA LEU A 98 -4.58 -10.29 -0.96
C LEU A 98 -5.40 -9.79 0.24
N SER A 99 -6.63 -9.33 0.00
CA SER A 99 -7.52 -8.84 1.06
C SER A 99 -7.85 -9.93 2.08
N LYS A 100 -8.07 -11.17 1.66
CA LYS A 100 -8.27 -12.31 2.57
C LYS A 100 -7.01 -12.60 3.39
N ALA A 101 -5.84 -12.56 2.76
CA ALA A 101 -4.57 -12.79 3.45
C ALA A 101 -4.28 -11.70 4.49
N VAL A 102 -4.57 -10.45 4.18
CA VAL A 102 -4.42 -9.31 5.12
C VAL A 102 -5.44 -9.42 6.26
N ALA A 103 -6.71 -9.73 5.95
CA ALA A 103 -7.75 -9.91 6.97
C ALA A 103 -7.41 -11.02 7.96
N GLN A 104 -6.93 -12.17 7.47
CA GLN A 104 -6.48 -13.27 8.34
C GLN A 104 -5.39 -12.83 9.32
N ARG A 105 -4.44 -12.03 8.87
CA ARG A 105 -3.36 -11.53 9.73
C ARG A 105 -3.85 -10.53 10.76
N ALA A 106 -4.77 -9.66 10.36
CA ALA A 106 -5.41 -8.72 11.29
C ALA A 106 -6.22 -9.46 12.37
N GLU A 107 -6.98 -10.50 12.00
CA GLU A 107 -7.73 -11.34 12.94
C GLU A 107 -6.78 -12.09 13.90
N LEU A 108 -5.67 -12.61 13.41
CA LEU A 108 -4.65 -13.22 14.25
C LEU A 108 -4.08 -12.24 15.26
N LEU A 109 -3.71 -11.04 14.82
CA LEU A 109 -3.15 -10.00 15.70
C LEU A 109 -4.19 -9.50 16.71
N ASP A 110 -5.46 -9.36 16.31
CA ASP A 110 -6.56 -9.04 17.23
C ASP A 110 -6.68 -10.10 18.33
N SER A 111 -6.62 -11.38 17.95
CA SER A 111 -6.66 -12.51 18.90
C SER A 111 -5.44 -12.52 19.84
N VAL A 112 -4.25 -12.24 19.31
CA VAL A 112 -3.02 -12.13 20.11
C VAL A 112 -3.15 -10.99 21.12
N LEU A 113 -3.63 -9.81 20.70
CA LEU A 113 -3.86 -8.69 21.62
C LEU A 113 -4.88 -9.05 22.70
N GLY A 114 -5.97 -9.73 22.31
CA GLY A 114 -6.98 -10.21 23.25
C GLY A 114 -6.41 -11.13 24.31
N ASP A 115 -5.54 -12.06 23.93
CA ASP A 115 -4.84 -12.92 24.89
C ASP A 115 -3.86 -12.14 25.79
N LEU A 116 -3.07 -11.25 25.21
CA LEU A 116 -2.05 -10.48 25.94
C LEU A 116 -2.66 -9.53 26.97
N TYR A 117 -3.79 -8.90 26.68
CA TYR A 117 -4.54 -8.06 27.63
C TYR A 117 -5.57 -8.83 28.47
N GLY A 118 -5.78 -10.12 28.16
CA GLY A 118 -6.65 -11.03 28.88
C GLY A 118 -5.89 -12.06 29.70
N GLU A 119 -6.07 -13.33 29.33
CA GLU A 119 -5.55 -14.47 30.11
C GLU A 119 -4.04 -14.71 29.98
N GLN A 120 -3.39 -14.17 28.99
CA GLN A 120 -1.95 -14.32 28.74
C GLN A 120 -1.49 -15.76 28.54
N SER A 121 -2.30 -16.56 27.86
CA SER A 121 -2.01 -17.98 27.60
C SER A 121 -0.73 -18.14 26.80
N LEU A 122 -0.49 -17.28 25.80
CA LEU A 122 0.75 -17.29 24.99
C LEU A 122 2.03 -17.14 25.84
N LEU A 123 1.96 -16.33 26.89
CA LEU A 123 3.08 -16.13 27.83
C LEU A 123 3.20 -17.30 28.80
N LYS A 124 2.08 -17.80 29.35
CA LYS A 124 2.04 -18.91 30.31
C LYS A 124 2.56 -20.22 29.70
N GLU A 125 2.22 -20.46 28.43
CA GLU A 125 2.64 -21.63 27.67
C GLU A 125 4.04 -21.52 27.05
N GLY A 126 4.69 -20.34 27.20
CA GLY A 126 6.04 -20.11 26.67
C GLY A 126 6.09 -19.95 25.15
N LEU A 127 4.95 -19.75 24.47
CA LEU A 127 4.90 -19.51 23.04
C LEU A 127 5.37 -18.12 22.65
N MET A 128 5.30 -17.18 23.58
CA MET A 128 5.78 -15.81 23.38
C MET A 128 6.70 -15.40 24.53
N PRO A 129 7.94 -14.95 24.25
CA PRO A 129 8.83 -14.45 25.28
C PRO A 129 8.28 -13.21 25.99
N PRO A 130 8.23 -13.15 27.34
CA PRO A 130 7.71 -12.01 28.07
C PRO A 130 8.38 -10.67 27.72
N ALA A 131 9.67 -10.71 27.40
CA ALA A 131 10.43 -9.52 26.99
C ALA A 131 9.90 -8.85 25.72
N LEU A 132 9.30 -9.61 24.80
CA LEU A 132 8.68 -9.05 23.59
C LEU A 132 7.42 -8.26 23.90
N VAL A 133 6.73 -8.57 24.99
CA VAL A 133 5.50 -7.89 25.41
C VAL A 133 5.83 -6.76 26.36
N TYR A 134 6.44 -7.10 27.48
CA TYR A 134 6.65 -6.14 28.56
C TYR A 134 7.83 -5.19 28.34
N GLY A 135 8.72 -5.51 27.41
CA GLY A 135 9.79 -4.62 26.96
C GLY A 135 9.33 -3.57 25.94
N GLN A 136 8.09 -3.66 25.44
CA GLN A 136 7.53 -2.70 24.52
C GLN A 136 6.89 -1.52 25.25
N ALA A 137 7.33 -0.30 24.94
CA ALA A 137 6.74 0.93 25.49
C ALA A 137 5.25 1.10 25.14
N GLY A 138 4.79 0.45 24.08
CA GLY A 138 3.39 0.44 23.67
C GLY A 138 2.48 -0.45 24.51
N PHE A 139 3.02 -1.36 25.35
CA PHE A 139 2.19 -2.20 26.23
C PHE A 139 1.64 -1.36 27.38
N GLN A 140 0.32 -1.29 27.48
CA GLN A 140 -0.38 -0.45 28.46
C GLN A 140 -0.89 -1.28 29.62
N TRP A 141 -0.12 -1.38 30.71
CA TRP A 141 -0.49 -2.11 31.93
C TRP A 141 -1.88 -1.78 32.49
N PRO A 142 -2.33 -0.50 32.48
CA PRO A 142 -3.66 -0.17 32.99
C PRO A 142 -4.81 -0.77 32.18
N CYS A 143 -4.56 -1.24 30.95
CA CYS A 143 -5.55 -1.87 30.07
C CYS A 143 -5.65 -3.38 30.28
N GLN A 144 -4.83 -3.97 31.16
CA GLN A 144 -4.89 -5.41 31.45
C GLN A 144 -6.24 -5.78 32.08
N GLY A 145 -6.89 -6.79 31.52
CA GLY A 145 -8.20 -7.27 31.97
C GLY A 145 -9.37 -6.39 31.55
N ILE A 146 -9.15 -5.37 30.74
CA ILE A 146 -10.22 -4.52 30.19
C ILE A 146 -10.65 -5.09 28.84
N GLU A 147 -11.91 -5.44 28.71
CA GLU A 147 -12.51 -5.83 27.43
C GLU A 147 -12.97 -4.57 26.67
N PRO A 148 -12.48 -4.31 25.46
CA PRO A 148 -12.89 -3.16 24.68
C PRO A 148 -14.32 -3.33 24.14
N ALA A 149 -14.96 -2.22 23.82
CA ALA A 149 -16.30 -2.22 23.24
C ALA A 149 -16.34 -3.09 21.96
N GLY A 150 -17.27 -4.06 21.94
CA GLY A 150 -17.42 -4.99 20.82
C GLY A 150 -16.38 -6.10 20.78
N GLY A 151 -15.56 -6.29 21.82
CA GLY A 151 -14.57 -7.38 21.93
C GLY A 151 -13.44 -7.32 20.91
N ARG A 152 -13.21 -6.15 20.30
CA ARG A 152 -12.13 -5.93 19.31
C ARG A 152 -10.99 -5.15 19.95
N PHE A 153 -9.80 -5.72 19.94
CA PHE A 153 -8.57 -5.10 20.46
C PHE A 153 -7.82 -4.33 19.39
N LEU A 154 -7.87 -4.79 18.13
CA LEU A 154 -7.23 -4.17 16.98
C LEU A 154 -8.25 -3.36 16.18
N HIS A 155 -8.33 -2.04 16.43
CA HIS A 155 -9.30 -1.16 15.78
C HIS A 155 -8.83 -0.62 14.42
N LEU A 156 -7.52 -0.51 14.21
CA LEU A 156 -6.91 -0.03 12.98
C LEU A 156 -5.69 -0.89 12.66
N TYR A 157 -5.62 -1.37 11.44
CA TYR A 157 -4.50 -2.14 10.93
C TYR A 157 -4.04 -1.58 9.59
N ALA A 158 -2.77 -1.25 9.49
CA ALA A 158 -2.12 -0.86 8.25
C ALA A 158 -1.07 -1.91 7.87
N VAL A 159 -0.91 -2.14 6.58
CA VAL A 159 0.07 -3.07 6.06
C VAL A 159 0.76 -2.48 4.84
N ASP A 160 2.08 -2.51 4.84
CA ASP A 160 2.90 -2.21 3.69
C ASP A 160 3.16 -3.50 2.92
N LEU A 161 2.95 -3.43 1.60
CA LEU A 161 3.10 -4.56 0.71
C LEU A 161 4.18 -4.26 -0.32
N ALA A 162 4.99 -5.24 -0.62
CA ALA A 162 5.99 -5.16 -1.67
C ALA A 162 5.87 -6.37 -2.60
N ARG A 163 6.00 -6.13 -3.89
CA ARG A 163 6.03 -7.19 -4.90
C ARG A 163 7.44 -7.77 -4.99
N ALA A 164 7.57 -9.07 -4.84
CA ALA A 164 8.83 -9.75 -5.11
C ALA A 164 9.17 -9.75 -6.62
N PRO A 165 10.46 -9.87 -7.00
CA PRO A 165 10.87 -9.86 -8.40
C PRO A 165 10.24 -10.94 -9.27
N ASP A 166 9.84 -12.07 -8.68
CA ASP A 166 9.13 -13.18 -9.32
C ASP A 166 7.62 -12.99 -9.41
N GLY A 167 7.10 -11.91 -8.82
CA GLY A 167 5.68 -11.58 -8.83
C GLY A 167 4.87 -12.07 -7.64
N GLY A 168 5.53 -12.70 -6.65
CA GLY A 168 4.93 -13.19 -5.40
C GLY A 168 4.75 -12.12 -4.33
#